data_a0fa249c5a4fb0ba3c9fe2754c042725
#
_entry.id   a0fa249c5a4fb0ba3c9fe2754c042725
#
_cell.length_a   1.000
_cell.length_b   1.000
_cell.length_c   1.000
_cell.angle_alpha   90.00
_cell.angle_beta   90.00
_cell.angle_gamma   90.00
#
_symmetry.space_group_name_H-M   'P 1'
#
loop_
_entity.id
_entity.type
_entity.pdbx_description
1 polymer ?
#
loop_
_entity_poly.entity_id
_entity_poly.type
_entity_poly.pdbx_seq_one_letter_code
_entity_poly.pdbx_strand_id
1 'polypeptide(L)'
;INHVRKNRGDLLSGGERRRTEIARCLASDPNFILLDEPFAGVDPIAVEDIQSIVAHLKDRNIGILITDHDVQATLAITDRTYLMYQGGILKEGVPEELAKDELVRKVYLGKDFELKRKKVF
;
A
#
# COMPACT_ATOMS: atom_id res chain seq x y z
N ILE A 1 -16.53 -6.47 -1.26
CA ILE A 1 -17.40 -5.37 -1.72
C ILE A 1 -18.86 -5.81 -1.84
N ASN A 2 -19.12 -7.05 -2.18
CA ASN A 2 -20.50 -7.53 -2.40
C ASN A 2 -21.43 -7.28 -1.20
N HIS A 3 -20.95 -7.42 0.01
CA HIS A 3 -21.75 -7.22 1.22
C HIS A 3 -22.10 -5.75 1.49
N VAL A 4 -21.36 -4.80 0.91
CA VAL A 4 -21.59 -3.37 1.13
C VAL A 4 -22.11 -2.63 -0.11
N ARG A 5 -22.21 -3.29 -1.27
CA ARG A 5 -22.56 -2.57 -2.51
C ARG A 5 -23.98 -1.97 -2.50
N LYS A 6 -24.85 -2.47 -1.64
CA LYS A 6 -26.22 -1.94 -1.48
C LYS A 6 -26.32 -0.88 -0.40
N ASN A 7 -25.22 -0.62 0.33
CA ASN A 7 -25.19 0.40 1.36
C ASN A 7 -24.96 1.77 0.74
N ARG A 8 -25.40 2.78 1.44
CA ARG A 8 -25.12 4.16 1.05
C ARG A 8 -23.63 4.44 1.22
N GLY A 9 -23.05 5.21 0.30
CA GLY A 9 -21.64 5.53 0.32
C GLY A 9 -21.15 6.22 1.59
N ASP A 10 -22.02 7.03 2.22
CA ASP A 10 -21.69 7.73 3.45
C ASP A 10 -21.64 6.82 4.69
N LEU A 11 -22.09 5.56 4.56
CA LEU A 11 -22.05 4.58 5.64
C LEU A 11 -20.85 3.63 5.57
N LEU A 12 -20.01 3.74 4.53
CA LEU A 12 -18.87 2.87 4.34
C LEU A 12 -17.75 3.22 5.31
N SER A 13 -17.06 2.20 5.84
CA SER A 13 -15.83 2.39 6.63
C SER A 13 -14.70 2.89 5.73
N GLY A 14 -13.60 3.36 6.33
CA GLY A 14 -12.42 3.79 5.58
C GLY A 14 -11.87 2.69 4.67
N GLY A 15 -11.77 1.44 5.17
CA GLY A 15 -11.30 0.31 4.38
C GLY A 15 -12.24 -0.07 3.26
N GLU A 16 -13.54 -0.08 3.53
CA GLU A 16 -14.56 -0.37 2.53
C GLU A 16 -14.58 0.69 1.43
N ARG A 17 -14.39 1.95 1.81
CA ARG A 17 -14.31 3.07 0.87
C ARG A 17 -13.10 2.90 -0.06
N ARG A 18 -11.94 2.54 0.49
CA ARG A 18 -10.73 2.29 -0.31
C ARG A 18 -10.94 1.15 -1.29
N ARG A 19 -11.54 0.05 -0.86
CA ARG A 19 -11.83 -1.08 -1.74
C ARG A 19 -12.80 -0.69 -2.85
N THR A 20 -13.79 0.12 -2.55
CA THR A 20 -14.74 0.62 -3.53
C THR A 20 -14.06 1.50 -4.57
N GLU A 21 -13.15 2.39 -4.14
CA GLU A 21 -12.38 3.24 -5.04
C GLU A 21 -11.51 2.40 -5.99
N ILE A 22 -10.85 1.37 -5.47
CA ILE A 22 -10.03 0.48 -6.29
C ILE A 22 -10.89 -0.28 -7.31
N ALA A 23 -12.04 -0.81 -6.87
CA ALA A 23 -12.96 -1.50 -7.77
C ALA A 23 -13.45 -0.58 -8.89
N ARG A 24 -13.71 0.69 -8.58
CA ARG A 24 -14.12 1.67 -9.57
C ARG A 24 -13.01 1.92 -10.60
N CYS A 25 -11.78 2.01 -10.15
CA CYS A 25 -10.64 2.15 -11.06
C CYS A 25 -10.51 0.94 -11.99
N LEU A 26 -10.72 -0.27 -11.46
CA LEU A 26 -10.65 -1.49 -12.25
C LEU A 26 -11.71 -1.58 -13.34
N ALA A 27 -12.84 -0.93 -13.16
CA ALA A 27 -13.91 -0.93 -14.15
C ALA A 27 -13.48 -0.30 -15.48
N SER A 28 -12.45 0.55 -15.48
CA SER A 28 -11.88 1.16 -16.70
C SER A 28 -10.81 0.30 -17.38
N ASP A 29 -10.52 -0.87 -16.85
CA ASP A 29 -9.50 -1.82 -17.35
C ASP A 29 -8.13 -1.13 -17.53
N PRO A 30 -7.54 -0.60 -16.45
CA PRO A 30 -6.30 0.17 -16.55
C PRO A 30 -5.07 -0.72 -16.69
N ASN A 31 -4.01 -0.18 -17.30
CA ASN A 31 -2.68 -0.77 -17.27
C ASN A 31 -1.88 -0.30 -16.06
N PHE A 32 -2.28 0.82 -15.45
CA PHE A 32 -1.55 1.47 -14.37
C PHE A 32 -2.52 2.13 -13.41
N ILE A 33 -2.26 2.03 -12.11
CA ILE A 33 -3.11 2.60 -11.05
C ILE A 33 -2.25 3.44 -10.10
N LEU A 34 -2.77 4.60 -9.74
CA LEU A 34 -2.17 5.47 -8.73
C LEU A 34 -3.02 5.39 -7.45
N LEU A 35 -2.38 5.06 -6.33
CA LEU A 35 -3.03 4.99 -5.02
C LEU A 35 -2.38 6.00 -4.09
N ASP A 36 -3.14 7.02 -3.70
CA ASP A 36 -2.65 8.06 -2.80
C ASP A 36 -3.13 7.76 -1.38
N GLU A 37 -2.19 7.44 -0.49
CA GLU A 37 -2.42 7.12 0.90
C GLU A 37 -3.52 6.08 1.13
N PRO A 38 -3.43 4.89 0.49
CA PRO A 38 -4.48 3.88 0.63
C PRO A 38 -4.63 3.32 2.04
N PHE A 39 -3.62 3.47 2.90
CA PHE A 39 -3.65 2.94 4.27
C PHE A 39 -4.04 4.00 5.31
N ALA A 40 -4.27 5.25 4.91
CA ALA A 40 -4.57 6.32 5.85
C ALA A 40 -5.95 6.12 6.50
N GLY A 41 -5.98 6.17 7.83
CA GLY A 41 -7.22 6.05 8.59
C GLY A 41 -7.89 4.68 8.51
N VAL A 42 -7.13 3.64 8.17
CA VAL A 42 -7.64 2.29 7.97
C VAL A 42 -7.15 1.39 9.09
N ASP A 43 -8.02 0.52 9.61
CA ASP A 43 -7.64 -0.39 10.68
C ASP A 43 -6.73 -1.52 10.15
N PRO A 44 -6.02 -2.26 11.05
CA PRO A 44 -5.04 -3.27 10.62
C PRO A 44 -5.62 -4.38 9.74
N ILE A 45 -6.85 -4.79 9.97
CA ILE A 45 -7.49 -5.83 9.15
C ILE A 45 -7.75 -5.31 7.74
N ALA A 46 -8.24 -4.08 7.63
CA ALA A 46 -8.48 -3.46 6.33
C ALA A 46 -7.17 -3.16 5.60
N VAL A 47 -6.09 -2.86 6.31
CA VAL A 47 -4.75 -2.72 5.70
C VAL A 47 -4.35 -4.03 5.02
N GLU A 48 -4.53 -5.17 5.69
CA GLU A 48 -4.24 -6.47 5.09
C GLU A 48 -5.07 -6.74 3.85
N ASP A 49 -6.35 -6.38 3.86
CA ASP A 49 -7.22 -6.54 2.70
C ASP A 49 -6.72 -5.72 1.51
N ILE A 50 -6.35 -4.47 1.75
CA ILE A 50 -5.84 -3.59 0.70
C ILE A 50 -4.52 -4.13 0.15
N GLN A 51 -3.62 -4.60 1.02
CA GLN A 51 -2.36 -5.22 0.61
C GLN A 51 -2.61 -6.43 -0.28
N SER A 52 -3.58 -7.27 0.05
CA SER A 52 -3.94 -8.44 -0.74
C SER A 52 -4.46 -8.04 -2.12
N ILE A 53 -5.31 -7.01 -2.18
CA ILE A 53 -5.82 -6.50 -3.44
C ILE A 53 -4.67 -6.00 -4.32
N VAL A 54 -3.76 -5.21 -3.77
CA VAL A 54 -2.60 -4.69 -4.51
C VAL A 54 -1.74 -5.84 -5.04
N ALA A 55 -1.48 -6.86 -4.21
CA ALA A 55 -0.69 -8.02 -4.62
C ALA A 55 -1.34 -8.75 -5.80
N HIS A 56 -2.65 -8.92 -5.77
CA HIS A 56 -3.37 -9.56 -6.87
C HIS A 56 -3.33 -8.72 -8.16
N LEU A 57 -3.43 -7.39 -8.04
CA LEU A 57 -3.34 -6.49 -9.18
C LEU A 57 -1.96 -6.57 -9.84
N LYS A 58 -0.91 -6.63 -9.05
CA LYS A 58 0.46 -6.81 -9.56
C LYS A 58 0.58 -8.12 -10.33
N ASP A 59 -0.01 -9.18 -9.81
CA ASP A 59 0.00 -10.50 -10.45
C ASP A 59 -0.72 -10.49 -11.80
N ARG A 60 -1.62 -9.53 -12.02
CA ARG A 60 -2.33 -9.34 -13.29
C ARG A 60 -1.60 -8.35 -14.22
N ASN A 61 -0.33 -8.06 -13.95
CA ASN A 61 0.51 -7.15 -14.74
C ASN A 61 0.01 -5.70 -14.76
N ILE A 62 -0.65 -5.27 -13.70
CA ILE A 62 -1.05 -3.87 -13.55
C ILE A 62 0.06 -3.15 -12.77
N GLY A 63 0.59 -2.06 -13.32
CA GLY A 63 1.56 -1.23 -12.63
C GLY A 63 0.88 -0.40 -11.55
N ILE A 64 1.50 -0.28 -10.37
CA ILE A 64 0.89 0.42 -9.25
C ILE A 64 1.92 1.37 -8.64
N LEU A 65 1.54 2.64 -8.51
CA LEU A 65 2.29 3.62 -7.76
C LEU A 65 1.51 3.96 -6.49
N ILE A 66 2.15 3.79 -5.34
CA ILE A 66 1.53 4.04 -4.04
C ILE A 66 2.29 5.16 -3.35
N THR A 67 1.57 6.13 -2.78
CA THR A 67 2.13 7.08 -1.82
C THR A 67 1.49 6.82 -0.47
N ASP A 68 2.29 6.69 0.58
CA ASP A 68 1.77 6.50 1.93
C ASP A 68 2.86 6.79 2.96
N HIS A 69 2.46 7.22 4.14
CA HIS A 69 3.36 7.42 5.26
C HIS A 69 3.48 6.17 6.15
N ASP A 70 2.66 5.16 5.93
CA ASP A 70 2.79 3.87 6.60
C ASP A 70 3.87 3.06 5.88
N VAL A 71 5.12 3.25 6.33
CA VAL A 71 6.29 2.66 5.67
C VAL A 71 6.24 1.14 5.77
N GLN A 72 5.85 0.59 6.92
CA GLN A 72 5.80 -0.85 7.11
C GLN A 72 4.81 -1.52 6.16
N ALA A 73 3.60 -0.98 6.05
CA ALA A 73 2.57 -1.52 5.16
C ALA A 73 2.99 -1.41 3.69
N THR A 74 3.66 -0.30 3.33
CA THR A 74 4.10 -0.06 1.96
C THR A 74 5.25 -0.98 1.56
N LEU A 75 6.25 -1.14 2.43
CA LEU A 75 7.39 -2.03 2.15
C LEU A 75 6.95 -3.49 2.03
N ALA A 76 5.83 -3.85 2.63
CA ALA A 76 5.33 -5.22 2.57
C ALA A 76 4.89 -5.63 1.15
N ILE A 77 4.55 -4.68 0.29
CA ILE A 77 3.91 -4.95 -1.00
C ILE A 77 4.58 -4.31 -2.21
N THR A 78 5.59 -3.48 -2.01
CA THR A 78 6.25 -2.79 -3.13
C THR A 78 7.44 -3.59 -3.65
N ASP A 79 7.74 -3.42 -4.94
CA ASP A 79 8.94 -3.98 -5.55
C ASP A 79 10.09 -3.00 -5.49
N ARG A 80 9.79 -1.70 -5.49
CA ARG A 80 10.76 -0.64 -5.35
C ARG A 80 10.13 0.51 -4.58
N THR A 81 10.88 1.10 -3.65
CA THR A 81 10.38 2.17 -2.79
C THR A 81 11.34 3.36 -2.78
N TYR A 82 10.76 4.54 -2.79
CA TYR A 82 11.47 5.81 -2.66
C TYR A 82 11.06 6.43 -1.33
N LEU A 83 12.02 6.63 -0.43
CA LEU A 83 11.75 7.23 0.88
C LEU A 83 12.05 8.73 0.81
N MET A 84 11.04 9.53 1.02
CA MET A 84 11.16 10.99 0.96
C MET A 84 11.32 11.56 2.36
N TYR A 85 12.20 12.55 2.47
CA TYR A 85 12.48 13.21 3.74
C TYR A 85 12.93 14.64 3.47
N GLN A 86 12.29 15.60 4.13
CA GLN A 86 12.63 17.02 4.03
C GLN A 86 12.71 17.52 2.57
N GLY A 87 11.74 17.13 1.78
CA GLY A 87 11.61 17.60 0.39
C GLY A 87 12.50 16.93 -0.63
N GLY A 88 13.23 15.88 -0.23
CA GLY A 88 14.09 15.14 -1.15
C GLY A 88 13.95 13.64 -0.97
N ILE A 89 14.63 12.88 -1.83
CA ILE A 89 14.69 11.42 -1.72
C ILE A 89 15.86 11.07 -0.81
N LEU A 90 15.55 10.47 0.35
CA LEU A 90 16.56 10.02 1.31
C LEU A 90 17.28 8.77 0.82
N LYS A 91 16.52 7.78 0.40
CA LYS A 91 16.99 6.50 -0.13
C LYS A 91 15.96 5.91 -1.09
N GLU A 92 16.43 5.09 -2.01
CA GLU A 92 15.56 4.30 -2.88
C GLU A 92 16.13 2.90 -3.06
N GLY A 93 15.29 1.95 -3.35
CA GLY A 93 15.73 0.58 -3.59
C GLY A 93 14.63 -0.44 -3.37
N VAL A 94 15.03 -1.71 -3.37
CA VAL A 94 14.11 -2.80 -3.05
C VAL A 94 13.89 -2.83 -1.54
N PRO A 95 12.71 -3.29 -1.08
CA PRO A 95 12.39 -3.28 0.35
C PRO A 95 13.41 -4.02 1.23
N GLU A 96 13.97 -5.12 0.74
CA GLU A 96 14.94 -5.91 1.48
C GLU A 96 16.22 -5.10 1.78
N GLU A 97 16.67 -4.29 0.85
CA GLU A 97 17.83 -3.41 1.05
C GLU A 97 17.51 -2.26 1.97
N LEU A 98 16.34 -1.64 1.80
CA LEU A 98 15.92 -0.52 2.62
C LEU A 98 15.74 -0.93 4.08
N ALA A 99 15.24 -2.12 4.33
CA ALA A 99 15.03 -2.62 5.69
C ALA A 99 16.35 -2.85 6.44
N LYS A 100 17.45 -3.01 5.73
CA LYS A 100 18.80 -3.20 6.31
C LYS A 100 19.57 -1.90 6.43
N ASP A 101 19.16 -0.84 5.76
CA ASP A 101 19.87 0.43 5.74
C ASP A 101 19.80 1.11 7.11
N GLU A 102 20.94 1.47 7.66
CA GLU A 102 21.02 2.08 8.99
C GLU A 102 20.28 3.42 9.07
N LEU A 103 20.41 4.25 8.03
CA LEU A 103 19.75 5.55 7.99
C LEU A 103 18.23 5.39 7.91
N VAL A 104 17.75 4.48 7.08
CA VAL A 104 16.34 4.17 6.93
C VAL A 104 15.75 3.69 8.25
N ARG A 105 16.44 2.78 8.93
CA ARG A 105 15.99 2.27 10.23
C ARG A 105 15.94 3.37 11.27
N LYS A 106 16.94 4.25 11.28
CA LYS A 106 17.01 5.35 12.23
C LYS A 106 15.88 6.36 12.03
N VAL A 107 15.56 6.68 10.78
CA VAL A 107 14.61 7.77 10.45
C VAL A 107 13.17 7.25 10.38
N TYR A 108 12.94 6.06 9.86
CA TYR A 108 11.60 5.57 9.54
C TYR A 108 11.15 4.32 10.28
N LEU A 109 12.04 3.35 10.51
CA LEU A 109 11.61 2.01 10.89
C LEU A 109 11.81 1.69 12.37
N GLY A 110 12.88 2.22 12.95
CA GLY A 110 13.29 1.80 14.29
C GLY A 110 14.15 0.55 14.26
N LYS A 111 14.92 0.34 15.34
CA LYS A 111 15.94 -0.72 15.37
C LYS A 111 15.37 -2.14 15.45
N ASP A 112 14.14 -2.27 15.96
CA ASP A 112 13.52 -3.60 16.15
C ASP A 112 12.61 -3.99 14.98
N PHE A 113 12.60 -3.22 13.92
CA PHE A 113 11.75 -3.48 12.77
C PHE A 113 12.17 -4.75 12.04
N GLU A 114 11.17 -5.58 11.69
CA GLU A 114 11.35 -6.75 10.84
C GLU A 114 10.50 -6.61 9.60
N LEU A 115 11.10 -6.81 8.43
CA LEU A 115 10.38 -6.74 7.16
C LEU A 115 9.52 -7.98 6.98
N LYS A 116 8.22 -7.75 6.78
CA LYS A 116 7.25 -8.81 6.48
C LYS A 116 6.66 -8.55 5.10
N ARG A 117 6.97 -9.44 4.16
CA ARG A 117 6.51 -9.30 2.78
C ARG A 117 5.15 -9.97 2.60
N LYS A 118 4.25 -9.29 1.88
CA LYS A 118 2.95 -9.85 1.53
C LYS A 118 3.09 -10.74 0.32
N LYS A 119 2.55 -11.98 0.42
CA LYS A 119 2.57 -12.93 -0.68
C LYS A 119 1.19 -13.02 -1.33
N VAL A 120 1.18 -13.31 -2.62
CA VAL A 120 -0.05 -13.61 -3.37
C VAL A 120 -0.34 -15.10 -3.21
N PHE A 121 -1.58 -15.43 -2.88
CA PHE A 121 -2.03 -16.79 -2.73
C PHE A 121 -2.98 -17.19 -3.82
#